data_50c7eba4833958bf47be92a5afaefcc7
#
_entry.id   50c7eba4833958bf47be92a5afaefcc7
#
_cell.length_a   1.000
_cell.length_b   1.000
_cell.length_c   1.000
_cell.angle_alpha   90.00
_cell.angle_beta   90.00
_cell.angle_gamma   90.00
#
_symmetry.space_group_name_H-M   'P 1'
#
loop_
_entity.id
_entity.type
_entity.pdbx_description
1 polymer ?
#
loop_
_entity_poly.entity_id
_entity_poly.type
_entity_poly.pdbx_seq_one_letter_code
_entity_poly.pdbx_strand_id
1 'polypeptide(L)'
;QYIDNQTPVAPTFLPYRATVKYESNPTTVYVNPATMENPLSYPTSGDDVYCVGLYPQAGWSSSDGKSVTHTIDGTTDLMFAEQISGSWQTPFTNQTYKHLLTWLKFEVRVTTSEAIRQWGTLKKMSIINSHNTVDITFPQTPGNKSVIDFVGAEQELVVMSGEQDLTITAENVGWLLCSPCTEFKLKITTSEVENKEVMVSLYDLEGNKITDPQDAVGKLFIINLYFKSFNDIDATCSLIPWNEQNVDLVDNQ
;
A
#
# COMPACT_ATOMS: atom_id res chain seq x y z
N GLN A 1 -1.04 7.42 23.47
CA GLN A 1 -1.89 7.43 24.64
C GLN A 1 -2.23 8.87 24.95
N TYR A 2 -3.49 9.26 24.77
CA TYR A 2 -4.02 10.54 25.27
C TYR A 2 -4.53 10.29 26.68
N ILE A 3 -4.05 11.07 27.63
CA ILE A 3 -4.70 11.17 28.94
C ILE A 3 -5.50 12.47 28.84
N ASP A 4 -6.82 12.35 28.67
CA ASP A 4 -7.69 13.50 28.63
C ASP A 4 -7.95 13.96 30.08
N ASN A 5 -7.26 14.98 30.50
CA ASN A 5 -7.58 15.73 31.69
C ASN A 5 -7.42 17.22 31.38
N GLN A 6 -8.48 17.84 30.86
CA GLN A 6 -8.75 19.28 30.81
C GLN A 6 -7.62 20.25 30.41
N THR A 7 -6.41 19.76 30.25
CA THR A 7 -5.29 20.45 29.60
C THR A 7 -4.73 19.50 28.54
N PRO A 8 -4.64 19.88 27.27
CA PRO A 8 -4.02 19.01 26.26
C PRO A 8 -2.56 18.81 26.64
N VAL A 9 -2.28 17.77 27.38
CA VAL A 9 -0.92 17.27 27.52
C VAL A 9 -0.60 16.68 26.17
N ALA A 10 0.52 17.09 25.56
CA ALA A 10 1.00 16.51 24.32
C ALA A 10 0.96 14.99 24.45
N PRO A 11 0.35 14.25 23.48
CA PRO A 11 0.20 12.82 23.61
C PRO A 11 1.58 12.18 23.77
N THR A 12 1.77 11.44 24.83
CA THR A 12 2.97 10.64 25.02
C THR A 12 2.77 9.37 24.19
N PHE A 13 3.22 9.37 22.94
CA PHE A 13 3.24 8.17 22.12
C PHE A 13 4.34 7.26 22.63
N LEU A 14 3.94 6.17 23.23
CA LEU A 14 4.86 5.09 23.54
C LEU A 14 4.67 4.04 22.45
N PRO A 15 5.69 3.75 21.63
CA PRO A 15 5.61 2.69 20.66
C PRO A 15 5.53 1.35 21.38
N TYR A 16 4.39 0.69 21.30
CA TYR A 16 4.24 -0.67 21.76
C TYR A 16 4.37 -1.62 20.58
N ARG A 17 5.25 -2.59 20.69
CA ARG A 17 5.30 -3.69 19.76
C ARG A 17 4.26 -4.72 20.15
N ALA A 18 3.48 -5.14 19.19
CA ALA A 18 2.56 -6.24 19.32
C ALA A 18 2.86 -7.27 18.24
N THR A 19 2.86 -8.54 18.60
CA THR A 19 2.94 -9.62 17.62
C THR A 19 1.55 -9.83 17.05
N VAL A 20 1.42 -9.62 15.75
CA VAL A 20 0.19 -9.84 15.01
C VAL A 20 0.14 -11.32 14.61
N LYS A 21 -0.94 -12.02 14.97
CA LYS A 21 -1.23 -13.34 14.43
C LYS A 21 -2.19 -13.18 13.27
N TYR A 22 -1.78 -13.63 12.10
CA TYR A 22 -2.68 -13.82 10.97
C TYR A 22 -3.40 -15.15 11.17
N GLU A 23 -4.71 -15.11 11.37
CA GLU A 23 -5.52 -16.29 11.21
C GLU A 23 -5.92 -16.42 9.74
N SER A 24 -6.16 -17.64 9.29
CA SER A 24 -6.39 -18.01 7.88
C SER A 24 -7.65 -17.43 7.23
N ASN A 25 -8.27 -16.44 7.84
CA ASN A 25 -9.39 -15.67 7.29
C ASN A 25 -9.18 -14.17 7.59
N PRO A 26 -8.52 -13.44 6.69
CA PRO A 26 -7.64 -12.33 7.00
C PRO A 26 -8.30 -10.95 7.07
N THR A 27 -9.59 -10.84 7.34
CA THR A 27 -10.22 -9.53 7.51
C THR A 27 -10.06 -8.94 8.91
N THR A 28 -9.53 -9.71 9.84
CA THR A 28 -9.38 -9.25 11.24
C THR A 28 -8.03 -9.69 11.79
N VAL A 29 -7.20 -8.71 12.09
CA VAL A 29 -5.92 -8.93 12.76
C VAL A 29 -6.16 -8.83 14.26
N TYR A 30 -5.89 -9.90 15.00
CA TYR A 30 -5.98 -9.90 16.44
C TYR A 30 -4.61 -9.67 17.06
N VAL A 31 -4.49 -8.65 17.87
CA VAL A 31 -3.34 -8.45 18.73
C VAL A 31 -3.64 -9.09 20.09
N ASN A 32 -2.88 -10.14 20.42
CA ASN A 32 -3.01 -10.71 21.77
C ASN A 32 -2.31 -9.79 22.79
N PRO A 33 -3.02 -9.22 23.76
CA PRO A 33 -2.41 -8.35 24.78
C PRO A 33 -1.26 -9.02 25.55
N ALA A 34 -1.28 -10.33 25.68
CA ALA A 34 -0.21 -11.10 26.34
C ALA A 34 1.10 -11.11 25.55
N THR A 35 1.09 -10.72 24.27
CA THR A 35 2.29 -10.63 23.42
C THR A 35 2.81 -9.20 23.27
N MET A 36 2.20 -8.22 23.92
CA MET A 36 2.78 -6.87 24.01
C MET A 36 4.03 -6.90 24.88
N GLU A 37 5.10 -6.27 24.41
CA GLU A 37 6.36 -6.17 25.16
C GLU A 37 6.16 -5.50 26.55
N ASN A 38 5.23 -4.55 26.62
CA ASN A 38 4.83 -3.88 27.85
C ASN A 38 3.30 -3.75 27.87
N PRO A 39 2.57 -4.67 28.52
CA PRO A 39 1.14 -4.57 28.59
C PRO A 39 0.69 -3.27 29.30
N LEU A 40 -0.23 -2.56 28.65
CA LEU A 40 -0.81 -1.34 29.18
C LEU A 40 -2.05 -1.67 29.99
N SER A 41 -2.19 -0.97 31.11
CA SER A 41 -3.42 -0.96 31.89
C SER A 41 -4.18 0.34 31.64
N TYR A 42 -5.49 0.27 31.68
CA TYR A 42 -6.30 1.48 31.71
C TYR A 42 -6.01 2.29 32.98
N PRO A 43 -6.08 3.64 32.91
CA PRO A 43 -5.96 4.48 34.10
C PRO A 43 -6.97 4.11 35.17
N THR A 44 -6.55 4.10 36.44
CA THR A 44 -7.44 3.81 37.57
C THR A 44 -8.42 4.96 37.81
N SER A 45 -8.16 6.14 37.24
CA SER A 45 -9.09 7.30 37.25
C SER A 45 -10.37 7.05 36.44
N GLY A 46 -10.38 6.05 35.56
CA GLY A 46 -11.49 5.78 34.64
C GLY A 46 -11.45 6.61 33.35
N ASP A 47 -10.38 7.38 33.15
CA ASP A 47 -10.19 8.19 31.92
C ASP A 47 -10.02 7.33 30.69
N ASP A 48 -10.44 7.86 29.54
CA ASP A 48 -10.26 7.20 28.25
C ASP A 48 -8.80 7.16 27.81
N VAL A 49 -8.42 6.06 27.20
CA VAL A 49 -7.17 5.87 26.46
C VAL A 49 -7.47 5.81 24.98
N TYR A 50 -6.60 6.40 24.18
CA TYR A 50 -6.75 6.44 22.73
C TYR A 50 -5.62 5.65 22.09
N CYS A 51 -5.95 4.87 21.05
CA CYS A 51 -5.00 4.04 20.35
C CYS A 51 -5.12 4.23 18.85
N VAL A 52 -4.00 4.38 18.16
CA VAL A 52 -3.87 4.29 16.71
C VAL A 52 -2.98 3.09 16.38
N GLY A 53 -3.19 2.45 15.25
CA GLY A 53 -2.39 1.33 14.81
C GLY A 53 -1.60 1.66 13.55
N LEU A 54 -0.37 1.18 13.46
CA LEU A 54 0.50 1.37 12.31
C LEU A 54 1.32 0.11 12.05
N TYR A 55 1.41 -0.29 10.79
CA TYR A 55 2.26 -1.37 10.32
C TYR A 55 2.92 -0.98 8.98
N PRO A 56 4.20 -1.28 8.78
CA PRO A 56 5.18 -1.69 9.79
C PRO A 56 5.50 -0.54 10.76
N GLN A 57 6.23 -0.84 11.81
CA GLN A 57 6.68 0.18 12.75
C GLN A 57 7.58 1.19 12.03
N ALA A 58 7.27 2.49 12.16
CA ALA A 58 8.11 3.58 11.68
C ALA A 58 8.84 4.29 12.83
N GLY A 59 9.91 4.98 12.48
CA GLY A 59 10.47 6.01 13.35
C GLY A 59 9.55 7.25 13.38
N TRP A 60 9.56 7.97 14.50
CA TRP A 60 8.84 9.24 14.60
C TRP A 60 9.46 10.27 13.67
N SER A 61 8.66 10.93 12.83
CA SER A 61 9.09 12.04 11.99
C SER A 61 9.12 13.37 12.73
N SER A 62 8.36 13.46 13.84
CA SER A 62 8.34 14.63 14.72
C SER A 62 8.81 14.28 16.14
N SER A 63 9.56 15.19 16.75
CA SER A 63 10.06 15.02 18.14
C SER A 63 8.95 15.00 19.20
N ASP A 64 7.75 15.47 18.85
CA ASP A 64 6.58 15.49 19.73
C ASP A 64 5.67 14.27 19.52
N GLY A 65 6.04 13.33 18.66
CA GLY A 65 5.30 12.10 18.41
C GLY A 65 3.95 12.30 17.73
N LYS A 66 3.73 13.43 17.04
CA LYS A 66 2.45 13.72 16.38
C LYS A 66 2.33 13.15 14.99
N SER A 67 3.44 12.81 14.36
CA SER A 67 3.46 12.28 13.02
C SER A 67 4.55 11.23 12.82
N VAL A 68 4.33 10.38 11.84
CA VAL A 68 5.30 9.42 11.34
C VAL A 68 5.40 9.53 9.82
N THR A 69 6.60 9.27 9.29
CA THR A 69 6.85 9.20 7.86
C THR A 69 7.30 7.79 7.50
N HIS A 70 6.67 7.20 6.50
CA HIS A 70 7.11 5.94 5.90
C HIS A 70 7.64 6.16 4.49
N THR A 71 8.70 5.43 4.16
CA THR A 71 9.17 5.32 2.78
C THR A 71 8.33 4.29 2.04
N ILE A 72 7.95 4.61 0.81
CA ILE A 72 7.29 3.69 -0.11
C ILE A 72 8.40 3.04 -0.95
N ASP A 73 8.64 1.76 -0.76
CA ASP A 73 9.73 1.01 -1.42
C ASP A 73 9.26 0.07 -2.54
N GLY A 74 7.96 0.00 -2.75
CA GLY A 74 7.34 -0.88 -3.75
C GLY A 74 7.00 -2.28 -3.26
N THR A 75 7.48 -2.68 -2.08
CA THR A 75 7.35 -4.06 -1.57
C THR A 75 6.74 -4.15 -0.18
N THR A 76 6.96 -3.15 0.65
CA THR A 76 6.46 -3.11 2.03
C THR A 76 5.02 -2.60 2.06
N ASP A 77 4.12 -3.42 2.56
CA ASP A 77 2.72 -3.02 2.77
C ASP A 77 2.61 -2.09 3.99
N LEU A 78 1.94 -0.96 3.78
CA LEU A 78 1.69 0.01 4.82
C LEU A 78 0.21 -0.06 5.24
N MET A 79 -0.01 -0.38 6.51
CA MET A 79 -1.37 -0.47 7.06
C MET A 79 -1.54 0.49 8.22
N PHE A 80 -2.72 1.09 8.29
CA PHE A 80 -3.09 2.03 9.32
C PHE A 80 -4.46 1.72 9.91
N ALA A 81 -4.59 1.89 11.22
CA ALA A 81 -5.84 1.79 11.92
C ALA A 81 -6.13 3.10 12.65
N GLU A 82 -7.30 3.66 12.34
CA GLU A 82 -7.76 4.92 12.93
C GLU A 82 -7.89 4.85 14.44
N GLN A 83 -7.90 6.01 15.06
CA GLN A 83 -8.03 6.15 16.50
C GLN A 83 -9.30 5.48 17.02
N ILE A 84 -9.12 4.65 18.02
CA ILE A 84 -10.18 4.11 18.85
C ILE A 84 -9.96 4.57 20.30
N SER A 85 -11.01 4.62 21.09
CA SER A 85 -10.94 4.91 22.51
C SER A 85 -11.48 3.78 23.36
N GLY A 86 -11.03 3.71 24.59
CA GLY A 86 -11.54 2.77 25.59
C GLY A 86 -11.11 3.15 26.97
N SER A 87 -11.84 2.66 27.96
CA SER A 87 -11.56 2.86 29.38
C SER A 87 -11.66 1.54 30.14
N TRP A 88 -11.36 1.56 31.43
CA TRP A 88 -11.58 0.40 32.29
C TRP A 88 -13.02 -0.13 32.23
N GLN A 89 -14.00 0.77 32.11
CA GLN A 89 -15.43 0.41 32.07
C GLN A 89 -15.89 -0.03 30.70
N THR A 90 -15.28 0.51 29.66
CA THR A 90 -15.60 0.23 28.26
C THR A 90 -14.32 -0.04 27.47
N PRO A 91 -13.68 -1.20 27.69
CA PRO A 91 -12.43 -1.50 27.00
C PRO A 91 -12.64 -1.63 25.50
N PHE A 92 -11.71 -1.10 24.71
CA PHE A 92 -11.72 -1.38 23.29
C PHE A 92 -11.28 -2.82 23.02
N THR A 93 -11.92 -3.45 22.04
CA THR A 93 -11.71 -4.88 21.77
C THR A 93 -11.04 -5.13 20.42
N ASN A 94 -11.34 -4.31 19.43
CA ASN A 94 -10.89 -4.53 18.06
C ASN A 94 -10.42 -3.23 17.42
N GLN A 95 -9.37 -3.32 16.62
CA GLN A 95 -8.90 -2.24 15.76
C GLN A 95 -8.74 -2.76 14.33
N THR A 96 -9.34 -2.07 13.37
CA THR A 96 -9.31 -2.49 11.97
C THR A 96 -8.21 -1.76 11.22
N TYR A 97 -7.26 -2.52 10.69
CA TYR A 97 -6.20 -2.01 9.83
C TYR A 97 -6.67 -1.97 8.39
N LYS A 98 -6.32 -0.91 7.69
CA LYS A 98 -6.55 -0.72 6.27
C LYS A 98 -5.22 -0.54 5.55
N HIS A 99 -5.10 -1.14 4.39
CA HIS A 99 -3.97 -0.89 3.50
C HIS A 99 -3.99 0.56 3.03
N LEU A 100 -2.84 1.21 3.00
CA LEU A 100 -2.71 2.60 2.56
C LEU A 100 -2.27 2.71 1.09
N LEU A 101 -1.55 1.72 0.60
CA LEU A 101 -0.97 1.71 -0.74
C LEU A 101 -1.93 1.09 -1.76
N THR A 102 -1.69 1.39 -3.02
CA THR A 102 -2.31 0.71 -4.16
C THR A 102 -1.43 -0.45 -4.57
N TRP A 103 -2.01 -1.63 -4.71
CA TRP A 103 -1.32 -2.82 -5.18
C TRP A 103 -1.54 -2.99 -6.68
N LEU A 104 -0.47 -3.05 -7.44
CA LEU A 104 -0.47 -3.27 -8.88
C LEU A 104 0.19 -4.60 -9.20
N LYS A 105 -0.52 -5.49 -9.89
CA LYS A 105 -0.01 -6.74 -10.45
C LYS A 105 0.04 -6.62 -11.96
N PHE A 106 1.12 -7.07 -12.57
CA PHE A 106 1.35 -6.89 -14.00
C PHE A 106 1.36 -8.22 -14.74
N GLU A 107 0.57 -8.28 -15.82
CA GLU A 107 0.56 -9.37 -16.78
C GLU A 107 0.91 -8.81 -18.15
N VAL A 108 1.76 -9.51 -18.87
CA VAL A 108 2.23 -9.11 -20.21
C VAL A 108 1.94 -10.19 -21.23
N ARG A 109 1.61 -9.79 -22.44
CA ARG A 109 1.57 -10.67 -23.62
C ARG A 109 1.81 -9.90 -24.90
N VAL A 110 2.26 -10.58 -25.92
CA VAL A 110 2.29 -10.03 -27.28
C VAL A 110 1.02 -10.42 -28.05
N THR A 111 0.62 -9.58 -28.99
CA THR A 111 -0.59 -9.83 -29.77
C THR A 111 -0.34 -10.72 -30.99
N THR A 112 0.89 -10.76 -31.50
CA THR A 112 1.27 -11.51 -32.72
C THR A 112 2.70 -12.04 -32.65
N SER A 113 3.02 -13.06 -33.42
CA SER A 113 4.40 -13.55 -33.56
C SER A 113 5.35 -12.50 -34.15
N GLU A 114 4.84 -11.56 -34.93
CA GLU A 114 5.63 -10.44 -35.44
C GLU A 114 6.03 -9.50 -34.29
N ALA A 115 5.13 -9.23 -33.36
CA ALA A 115 5.42 -8.41 -32.17
C ALA A 115 6.53 -9.05 -31.31
N ILE A 116 6.59 -10.39 -31.19
CA ILE A 116 7.68 -11.06 -30.44
C ILE A 116 9.04 -10.65 -31.05
N ARG A 117 9.18 -10.64 -32.36
CA ARG A 117 10.46 -10.27 -33.01
C ARG A 117 10.78 -8.78 -32.87
N GLN A 118 9.77 -7.92 -32.84
CA GLN A 118 9.95 -6.47 -32.73
C GLN A 118 10.27 -6.00 -31.31
N TRP A 119 9.76 -6.70 -30.31
CA TRP A 119 10.01 -6.36 -28.91
C TRP A 119 11.17 -7.16 -28.30
N GLY A 120 11.39 -8.40 -28.75
CA GLY A 120 12.39 -9.30 -28.19
C GLY A 120 12.01 -9.76 -26.77
N THR A 121 12.96 -9.71 -25.83
CA THR A 121 12.75 -10.06 -24.42
C THR A 121 12.54 -8.81 -23.56
N LEU A 122 11.65 -8.88 -22.57
CA LEU A 122 11.47 -7.84 -21.58
C LEU A 122 12.67 -7.84 -20.63
N LYS A 123 13.31 -6.69 -20.44
CA LYS A 123 14.52 -6.51 -19.62
C LYS A 123 14.22 -5.78 -18.31
N LYS A 124 13.36 -4.76 -18.36
CA LYS A 124 13.02 -3.97 -17.20
C LYS A 124 11.63 -3.35 -17.37
N MET A 125 10.88 -3.32 -16.29
CA MET A 125 9.64 -2.56 -16.20
C MET A 125 9.57 -1.85 -14.85
N SER A 126 9.19 -0.58 -14.86
CA SER A 126 9.10 0.24 -13.65
C SER A 126 7.99 1.28 -13.76
N ILE A 127 7.47 1.72 -12.62
CA ILE A 127 6.67 2.95 -12.48
C ILE A 127 7.62 4.09 -12.16
N ILE A 128 7.45 5.25 -12.79
CA ILE A 128 8.39 6.38 -12.64
C ILE A 128 7.80 7.62 -11.98
N ASN A 129 6.55 7.58 -11.54
CA ASN A 129 5.85 8.73 -10.95
C ASN A 129 5.09 8.39 -9.65
N SER A 130 5.61 7.46 -8.85
CA SER A 130 5.08 7.21 -7.51
C SER A 130 5.73 8.14 -6.49
N HIS A 131 4.96 8.71 -5.58
CA HIS A 131 5.52 9.39 -4.41
C HIS A 131 6.37 8.41 -3.59
N ASN A 132 7.44 8.91 -2.98
CA ASN A 132 8.38 8.06 -2.24
C ASN A 132 8.11 7.99 -0.74
N THR A 133 7.18 8.80 -0.23
CA THR A 133 6.83 8.80 1.20
C THR A 133 5.34 8.98 1.44
N VAL A 134 4.91 8.53 2.61
CA VAL A 134 3.62 8.87 3.20
C VAL A 134 3.84 9.44 4.59
N ASP A 135 3.24 10.59 4.84
CA ASP A 135 3.19 11.24 6.14
C ASP A 135 1.85 10.97 6.80
N ILE A 136 1.87 10.46 8.03
CA ILE A 136 0.68 10.20 8.82
C ILE A 136 0.71 11.11 10.04
N THR A 137 -0.19 12.07 10.11
CA THR A 137 -0.39 12.94 11.26
C THR A 137 -1.53 12.40 12.10
N PHE A 138 -1.23 12.08 13.35
CA PHE A 138 -2.22 11.52 14.28
C PHE A 138 -3.18 12.60 14.77
N PRO A 139 -4.43 12.23 15.12
CA PRO A 139 -5.38 13.18 15.65
C PRO A 139 -4.87 13.74 16.96
N GLN A 140 -4.92 15.07 17.12
CA GLN A 140 -4.52 15.77 18.32
C GLN A 140 -5.71 16.01 19.27
N THR A 141 -6.91 15.72 18.81
CA THR A 141 -8.16 15.83 19.57
C THR A 141 -8.95 14.53 19.43
N PRO A 142 -9.52 14.02 20.51
CA PRO A 142 -10.39 12.84 20.47
C PRO A 142 -11.50 12.96 19.44
N GLY A 143 -11.74 11.87 18.70
CA GLY A 143 -12.78 11.81 17.68
C GLY A 143 -12.41 12.42 16.30
N ASN A 144 -11.29 13.10 16.19
CA ASN A 144 -10.76 13.52 14.90
C ASN A 144 -10.11 12.33 14.16
N LYS A 145 -10.03 12.43 12.84
CA LYS A 145 -9.32 11.47 12.01
C LYS A 145 -7.86 11.87 11.84
N SER A 146 -7.03 10.87 11.55
CA SER A 146 -5.66 11.08 11.10
C SER A 146 -5.65 11.73 9.71
N VAL A 147 -4.59 12.48 9.42
CA VAL A 147 -4.32 12.99 8.08
C VAL A 147 -3.23 12.12 7.46
N ILE A 148 -3.49 11.61 6.27
CA ILE A 148 -2.58 10.74 5.53
C ILE A 148 -2.28 11.41 4.20
N ASP A 149 -1.03 11.82 4.02
CA ASP A 149 -0.57 12.56 2.85
C ASP A 149 0.53 11.78 2.14
N PHE A 150 0.34 11.51 0.85
CA PHE A 150 1.38 10.95 -0.01
C PHE A 150 2.20 12.09 -0.58
N VAL A 151 3.46 12.13 -0.18
CA VAL A 151 4.34 13.29 -0.39
C VAL A 151 5.74 12.87 -0.85
N GLY A 152 6.62 13.85 -0.94
CA GLY A 152 8.00 13.65 -1.36
C GLY A 152 8.16 13.67 -2.88
N ALA A 153 9.35 13.34 -3.33
CA ALA A 153 9.67 13.33 -4.76
C ALA A 153 9.03 12.10 -5.45
N GLU A 154 8.74 12.25 -6.72
CA GLU A 154 8.44 11.09 -7.56
C GLU A 154 9.67 10.20 -7.69
N GLN A 155 9.46 8.90 -7.63
CA GLN A 155 10.50 7.91 -7.71
C GLN A 155 10.19 6.83 -8.74
N GLU A 156 11.24 6.11 -9.13
CA GLU A 156 11.13 4.90 -9.94
C GLU A 156 10.98 3.68 -9.01
N LEU A 157 9.87 2.94 -9.16
CA LEU A 157 9.63 1.66 -8.51
C LEU A 157 9.74 0.54 -9.54
N VAL A 158 10.66 -0.39 -9.31
CA VAL A 158 10.93 -1.47 -10.26
C VAL A 158 9.93 -2.61 -10.04
N VAL A 159 9.16 -2.93 -11.08
CA VAL A 159 8.26 -4.10 -11.13
C VAL A 159 9.04 -5.37 -11.38
N MET A 160 9.91 -5.33 -12.39
CA MET A 160 10.79 -6.44 -12.74
C MET A 160 12.09 -5.94 -13.37
N SER A 161 13.15 -6.68 -13.15
CA SER A 161 14.42 -6.52 -13.87
C SER A 161 15.04 -7.90 -14.10
N GLY A 162 15.60 -8.12 -15.29
CA GLY A 162 16.10 -9.40 -15.75
C GLY A 162 15.62 -9.72 -17.15
N GLU A 163 15.61 -10.97 -17.52
CA GLU A 163 15.16 -11.42 -18.84
C GLU A 163 13.87 -12.23 -18.72
N GLN A 164 12.83 -11.76 -19.38
CA GLN A 164 11.54 -12.43 -19.49
C GLN A 164 11.13 -12.52 -20.95
N ASP A 165 10.90 -13.72 -21.42
CA ASP A 165 10.39 -13.91 -22.77
C ASP A 165 8.96 -13.35 -22.90
N LEU A 166 8.73 -12.65 -23.99
CA LEU A 166 7.40 -12.18 -24.35
C LEU A 166 6.68 -13.25 -25.16
N THR A 167 5.54 -13.73 -24.67
CA THR A 167 4.75 -14.79 -25.30
C THR A 167 3.34 -14.31 -25.67
N ILE A 168 2.62 -15.10 -26.48
CA ILE A 168 1.22 -14.83 -26.83
C ILE A 168 0.30 -15.11 -25.60
N THR A 169 0.71 -16.03 -24.75
CA THR A 169 0.03 -16.29 -23.48
C THR A 169 0.35 -15.19 -22.48
N ALA A 170 -0.61 -14.78 -21.69
CA ALA A 170 -0.37 -13.80 -20.63
C ALA A 170 0.53 -14.40 -19.53
N GLU A 171 1.58 -13.67 -19.18
CA GLU A 171 2.57 -14.05 -18.18
C GLU A 171 2.59 -13.00 -17.06
N ASN A 172 2.58 -13.45 -15.83
CA ASN A 172 2.79 -12.58 -14.68
C ASN A 172 4.27 -12.19 -14.61
N VAL A 173 4.55 -10.89 -14.63
CA VAL A 173 5.94 -10.38 -14.61
C VAL A 173 6.30 -9.70 -13.30
N GLY A 174 5.38 -9.57 -12.37
CA GLY A 174 5.63 -9.00 -11.05
C GLY A 174 4.47 -8.17 -10.51
N TRP A 175 4.74 -7.60 -9.37
CA TRP A 175 3.81 -6.72 -8.65
C TRP A 175 4.59 -5.65 -7.89
N LEU A 176 3.89 -4.59 -7.50
CA LEU A 176 4.42 -3.61 -6.57
C LEU A 176 3.30 -2.88 -5.81
N LEU A 177 3.71 -2.22 -4.74
CA LEU A 177 2.89 -1.32 -3.94
C LEU A 177 3.35 0.12 -4.19
N CYS A 178 2.44 0.99 -4.59
CA CYS A 178 2.75 2.39 -4.89
C CYS A 178 1.83 3.35 -4.14
N SER A 179 2.17 4.63 -4.15
CA SER A 179 1.24 5.67 -3.69
C SER A 179 -0.05 5.61 -4.49
N PRO A 180 -1.23 5.82 -3.86
CA PRO A 180 -2.49 5.87 -4.55
C PRO A 180 -2.48 6.90 -5.68
N CYS A 181 -3.02 6.52 -6.83
CA CYS A 181 -3.02 7.35 -8.01
C CYS A 181 -4.26 7.05 -8.87
N THR A 182 -4.58 7.95 -9.80
CA THR A 182 -5.64 7.74 -10.79
C THR A 182 -5.08 7.18 -12.10
N GLU A 183 -3.79 7.44 -12.33
CA GLU A 183 -3.01 6.94 -13.45
C GLU A 183 -1.52 6.93 -13.08
N PHE A 184 -0.76 6.11 -13.74
CA PHE A 184 0.68 6.02 -13.54
C PHE A 184 1.42 5.84 -14.87
N LYS A 185 2.70 6.18 -14.87
CA LYS A 185 3.56 6.06 -16.03
C LYS A 185 4.47 4.86 -15.88
N LEU A 186 4.35 3.91 -16.81
CA LEU A 186 5.27 2.79 -16.97
C LEU A 186 6.44 3.18 -17.87
N LYS A 187 7.62 2.76 -17.48
CA LYS A 187 8.82 2.75 -18.29
C LYS A 187 9.25 1.31 -18.55
N ILE A 188 9.31 0.95 -19.81
CA ILE A 188 9.53 -0.42 -20.27
C ILE A 188 10.78 -0.45 -21.14
N THR A 189 11.67 -1.41 -20.87
CA THR A 189 12.86 -1.69 -21.69
C THR A 189 12.84 -3.16 -22.08
N THR A 190 13.03 -3.41 -23.36
CA THR A 190 13.18 -4.76 -23.92
C THR A 190 14.55 -4.88 -24.58
N SER A 191 14.86 -6.04 -25.21
CA SER A 191 16.11 -6.19 -25.97
C SER A 191 16.18 -5.31 -27.21
N GLU A 192 15.03 -4.92 -27.77
CA GLU A 192 14.93 -4.17 -29.03
C GLU A 192 14.48 -2.71 -28.84
N VAL A 193 13.84 -2.39 -27.72
CA VAL A 193 13.27 -1.07 -27.47
C VAL A 193 13.65 -0.59 -26.06
N GLU A 194 14.28 0.58 -26.00
CA GLU A 194 14.70 1.18 -24.74
C GLU A 194 13.71 2.27 -24.27
N ASN A 195 13.43 2.27 -22.97
CA ASN A 195 12.74 3.35 -22.28
C ASN A 195 11.39 3.76 -22.90
N LYS A 196 10.60 2.79 -23.37
CA LYS A 196 9.24 3.05 -23.84
C LYS A 196 8.37 3.47 -22.66
N GLU A 197 7.79 4.65 -22.74
CA GLU A 197 6.82 5.14 -21.76
C GLU A 197 5.39 4.82 -22.18
N VAL A 198 4.58 4.37 -21.23
CA VAL A 198 3.15 4.06 -21.41
C VAL A 198 2.38 4.66 -20.23
N MET A 199 1.34 5.44 -20.50
CA MET A 199 0.43 5.92 -19.47
C MET A 199 -0.67 4.89 -19.24
N VAL A 200 -0.92 4.52 -17.99
CA VAL A 200 -1.95 3.57 -17.59
C VAL A 200 -2.92 4.26 -16.65
N SER A 201 -4.20 4.31 -17.02
CA SER A 201 -5.28 4.82 -16.16
C SER A 201 -5.90 3.68 -15.37
N LEU A 202 -6.34 3.96 -14.14
CA LEU A 202 -7.05 3.03 -13.27
C LEU A 202 -8.57 3.18 -13.45
N TYR A 203 -9.29 2.06 -13.33
CA TYR A 203 -10.73 1.98 -13.50
C TYR A 203 -11.38 1.22 -12.34
N ASP A 204 -12.58 1.62 -11.95
CA ASP A 204 -13.39 0.93 -10.95
C ASP A 204 -14.02 -0.37 -11.50
N LEU A 205 -14.83 -1.05 -10.67
CA LEU A 205 -15.52 -2.29 -11.06
C LEU A 205 -16.59 -2.08 -12.13
N GLU A 206 -17.13 -0.88 -12.25
CA GLU A 206 -18.11 -0.48 -13.24
C GLU A 206 -17.47 -0.04 -14.56
N GLY A 207 -16.13 0.05 -14.61
CA GLY A 207 -15.36 0.48 -15.78
C GLY A 207 -15.25 1.99 -15.93
N ASN A 208 -15.55 2.78 -14.89
CA ASN A 208 -15.32 4.22 -14.89
C ASN A 208 -13.86 4.52 -14.51
N LYS A 209 -13.27 5.52 -15.16
CA LYS A 209 -11.93 5.98 -14.79
C LYS A 209 -11.95 6.53 -13.36
N ILE A 210 -11.03 6.07 -12.53
CA ILE A 210 -10.80 6.62 -11.19
C ILE A 210 -10.30 8.06 -11.35
N THR A 211 -10.93 9.00 -10.64
CA THR A 211 -10.62 10.44 -10.70
C THR A 211 -10.09 10.98 -9.38
N ASP A 212 -10.30 10.27 -8.27
CA ASP A 212 -9.76 10.59 -6.96
C ASP A 212 -8.75 9.49 -6.55
N PRO A 213 -7.48 9.81 -6.24
CA PRO A 213 -6.52 8.84 -5.75
C PRO A 213 -6.98 8.08 -4.49
N GLN A 214 -7.86 8.67 -3.67
CA GLN A 214 -8.43 8.02 -2.50
C GLN A 214 -9.25 6.76 -2.88
N ASP A 215 -9.81 6.74 -4.08
CA ASP A 215 -10.54 5.58 -4.59
C ASP A 215 -9.60 4.40 -4.96
N ALA A 216 -8.29 4.62 -5.03
CA ALA A 216 -7.30 3.57 -5.25
C ALA A 216 -6.62 3.08 -3.96
N VAL A 217 -6.85 3.74 -2.81
CA VAL A 217 -6.29 3.36 -1.51
C VAL A 217 -6.73 1.95 -1.12
N GLY A 218 -5.76 1.09 -0.79
CA GLY A 218 -6.03 -0.27 -0.34
C GLY A 218 -6.73 -1.14 -1.39
N LYS A 219 -6.50 -0.89 -2.67
CA LYS A 219 -7.08 -1.69 -3.76
C LYS A 219 -6.01 -2.39 -4.59
N LEU A 220 -6.37 -3.55 -5.11
CA LEU A 220 -5.55 -4.35 -6.03
C LEU A 220 -6.04 -4.15 -7.46
N PHE A 221 -5.13 -3.83 -8.37
CA PHE A 221 -5.38 -3.74 -9.79
C PHE A 221 -4.51 -4.74 -10.56
N ILE A 222 -5.11 -5.49 -11.48
CA ILE A 222 -4.39 -6.25 -12.47
C ILE A 222 -4.25 -5.40 -13.73
N ILE A 223 -3.00 -5.19 -14.13
CA ILE A 223 -2.63 -4.40 -15.30
C ILE A 223 -2.20 -5.37 -16.39
N ASN A 224 -2.97 -5.43 -17.47
CA ASN A 224 -2.66 -6.26 -18.62
C ASN A 224 -2.02 -5.39 -19.72
N LEU A 225 -0.81 -5.73 -20.14
CA LEU A 225 -0.06 -5.06 -21.19
C LEU A 225 -0.03 -5.92 -22.45
N TYR A 226 -0.48 -5.34 -23.54
CA TYR A 226 -0.56 -5.98 -24.84
C TYR A 226 0.49 -5.35 -25.77
N PHE A 227 1.60 -6.01 -25.95
CA PHE A 227 2.65 -5.59 -26.86
C PHE A 227 2.22 -5.88 -28.31
N LYS A 228 1.98 -4.81 -29.05
CA LYS A 228 1.57 -4.86 -30.46
C LYS A 228 2.73 -4.67 -31.41
N SER A 229 2.50 -4.88 -32.71
CA SER A 229 3.43 -4.48 -33.74
C SER A 229 3.61 -2.95 -33.78
N PHE A 230 4.72 -2.49 -34.35
CA PHE A 230 5.04 -1.06 -34.50
C PHE A 230 5.32 -0.30 -33.19
N ASN A 231 5.88 -1.00 -32.19
CA ASN A 231 6.26 -0.40 -30.90
C ASN A 231 5.07 0.23 -30.14
N ASP A 232 3.88 -0.32 -30.31
CA ASP A 232 2.66 0.10 -29.61
C ASP A 232 2.33 -0.87 -28.46
N ILE A 233 1.87 -0.33 -27.35
CA ILE A 233 1.47 -1.09 -26.17
C ILE A 233 0.09 -0.58 -25.73
N ASP A 234 -0.90 -1.47 -25.74
CA ASP A 234 -2.16 -1.21 -25.05
C ASP A 234 -2.06 -1.68 -23.61
N ALA A 235 -2.69 -0.93 -22.72
CA ALA A 235 -2.85 -1.30 -21.32
C ALA A 235 -4.31 -1.37 -20.96
N THR A 236 -4.73 -2.41 -20.26
CA THR A 236 -6.02 -2.51 -19.61
C THR A 236 -5.84 -2.73 -18.11
N CYS A 237 -6.82 -2.27 -17.33
CA CYS A 237 -6.81 -2.37 -15.88
C CYS A 237 -8.09 -3.07 -15.41
N SER A 238 -7.95 -3.97 -14.45
CA SER A 238 -9.07 -4.61 -13.77
C SER A 238 -8.89 -4.48 -12.27
N LEU A 239 -9.88 -3.91 -11.57
CA LEU A 239 -9.91 -3.86 -10.12
C LEU A 239 -10.33 -5.22 -9.57
N ILE A 240 -9.61 -5.70 -8.55
CA ILE A 240 -9.96 -6.89 -7.78
C ILE A 240 -10.09 -6.48 -6.31
N PRO A 241 -11.13 -6.93 -5.59
CA PRO A 241 -11.21 -6.72 -4.15
C PRO A 241 -9.99 -7.35 -3.47
N TRP A 242 -9.24 -6.57 -2.67
CA TRP A 242 -8.05 -7.05 -1.96
C TRP A 242 -8.37 -8.17 -0.95
N ASN A 243 -9.64 -8.32 -0.58
CA ASN A 243 -10.10 -9.32 0.37
C ASN A 243 -10.21 -10.74 -0.20
N GLU A 244 -9.89 -10.99 -1.45
CA GLU A 244 -10.01 -12.32 -2.03
C GLU A 244 -8.73 -13.13 -1.85
N GLN A 245 -8.93 -14.27 -1.25
CA GLN A 245 -8.07 -15.30 -0.69
C GLN A 245 -7.05 -15.99 -1.62
N ASN A 246 -6.60 -15.38 -2.71
CA ASN A 246 -5.72 -16.02 -3.68
C ASN A 246 -4.42 -15.27 -3.97
N VAL A 247 -3.93 -14.49 -3.04
CA VAL A 247 -2.58 -13.97 -3.17
C VAL A 247 -1.67 -14.79 -2.26
N ASP A 248 -1.12 -15.86 -2.80
CA ASP A 248 0.07 -16.46 -2.26
C ASP A 248 1.15 -15.38 -2.24
N LEU A 249 1.39 -14.81 -1.06
CA LEU A 249 2.62 -14.11 -0.78
C LEU A 249 3.73 -15.15 -0.86
N VAL A 250 4.25 -15.37 -2.04
CA VAL A 250 5.47 -16.19 -2.19
C VAL A 250 6.57 -15.36 -1.57
N ASP A 251 7.00 -15.78 -0.38
CA ASP A 251 8.26 -15.35 0.23
C ASP A 251 9.37 -15.53 -0.80
N ASN A 252 9.79 -14.46 -1.41
CA ASN A 252 11.06 -14.43 -2.12
C ASN A 252 12.15 -14.37 -1.04
N GLN A 253 12.61 -15.56 -0.60
CA GLN A 253 13.87 -15.73 0.11
C GLN A 253 15.04 -15.47 -0.82
#